data_16fd3856be0beb1a387bc99d7185637c
#
_entry.id   16fd3856be0beb1a387bc99d7185637c
#
_cell.length_a   1.000
_cell.length_b   1.000
_cell.length_c   1.000
_cell.angle_alpha   90.00
_cell.angle_beta   90.00
_cell.angle_gamma   90.00
#
_symmetry.space_group_name_H-M   'P 1'
#
loop_
_entity.id
_entity.type
_entity.pdbx_description
1 polymer ?
#
loop_
_entity_poly.entity_id
_entity_poly.type
_entity_poly.pdbx_seq_one_letter_code
_entity_poly.pdbx_strand_id
1 'polypeptide(L)'
;MSKLNILVIATGYPSKLLETIKKRGHEYTFAKPGDFDLYLSDKPKGFDKVFLYGNRLVASKYDAVITRVGEHRAFASAIIRQLQHNLGMFCVQSGAAIETCADKFKSAQIISEKHLKVPRQIFSMTGKYPAMYVDKLGGLPMILKELSGSKGKGLIILESPLQTNMTMESYFGSNRKIILQEFLNNGGTDERHIVCGGKVVNSMRRHSPNDDIRANLSLSGTGEKITPDDETKQFVIDCCEAIPGLNFAGVDVMKVKHGDDEIKYFIEINSNPGEKIIDITGHNHYEDLLDYVEQNYKRKAAGKNNAEAMLSPGV
;
A
#
# COMPACT_ATOMS: atom_id res chain seq x y z
N MET A 1 -0.75 -28.54 10.64
CA MET A 1 0.15 -27.37 10.54
C MET A 1 0.55 -26.98 11.94
N SER A 2 1.76 -26.45 12.15
CA SER A 2 2.18 -25.95 13.47
C SER A 2 1.38 -24.68 13.82
N LYS A 3 0.94 -24.57 15.08
CA LYS A 3 0.29 -23.38 15.60
C LYS A 3 1.29 -22.22 15.61
N LEU A 4 0.94 -21.08 14.99
CA LEU A 4 1.76 -19.87 14.96
C LEU A 4 1.29 -18.87 16.02
N ASN A 5 2.21 -18.04 16.49
CA ASN A 5 1.91 -16.84 17.27
C ASN A 5 2.27 -15.61 16.42
N ILE A 6 1.25 -14.82 16.04
CA ILE A 6 1.37 -13.73 15.08
C ILE A 6 1.25 -12.38 15.82
N LEU A 7 2.25 -11.51 15.67
CA LEU A 7 2.17 -10.12 16.13
C LEU A 7 1.43 -9.29 15.07
N VAL A 8 0.24 -8.80 15.40
CA VAL A 8 -0.56 -7.95 14.53
C VAL A 8 -0.44 -6.50 14.97
N ILE A 9 0.17 -5.66 14.13
CA ILE A 9 0.34 -4.23 14.39
C ILE A 9 -0.65 -3.45 13.52
N ALA A 10 -1.64 -2.79 14.14
CA ALA A 10 -2.67 -2.08 13.39
C ALA A 10 -3.14 -0.81 14.10
N THR A 11 -3.57 0.20 13.32
CA THR A 11 -4.11 1.45 13.88
C THR A 11 -5.55 1.31 14.37
N GLY A 12 -6.34 0.45 13.74
CA GLY A 12 -7.68 0.06 14.17
C GLY A 12 -7.74 -1.44 14.48
N TYR A 13 -8.81 -1.91 15.09
CA TYR A 13 -9.00 -3.33 15.40
C TYR A 13 -9.39 -4.10 14.12
N PRO A 14 -8.52 -4.96 13.56
CA PRO A 14 -8.76 -5.63 12.29
C PRO A 14 -9.55 -6.94 12.49
N SER A 15 -10.85 -6.84 12.82
CA SER A 15 -11.66 -7.96 13.28
C SER A 15 -11.62 -9.17 12.35
N LYS A 16 -11.81 -8.97 11.03
CA LYS A 16 -11.81 -10.05 10.05
C LYS A 16 -10.47 -10.80 9.99
N LEU A 17 -9.34 -10.07 10.08
CA LEU A 17 -8.02 -10.70 10.13
C LEU A 17 -7.85 -11.52 11.42
N LEU A 18 -8.19 -10.95 12.58
CA LEU A 18 -8.01 -11.62 13.86
C LEU A 18 -8.91 -12.85 14.00
N GLU A 19 -10.13 -12.79 13.49
CA GLU A 19 -11.04 -13.93 13.40
C GLU A 19 -10.48 -15.03 12.48
N THR A 20 -9.90 -14.65 11.33
CA THR A 20 -9.28 -15.61 10.40
C THR A 20 -8.08 -16.29 11.04
N ILE A 21 -7.22 -15.56 11.76
CA ILE A 21 -6.09 -16.12 12.50
C ILE A 21 -6.57 -17.18 13.51
N LYS A 22 -7.59 -16.87 14.31
CA LYS A 22 -8.17 -17.81 15.28
C LYS A 22 -8.80 -19.04 14.62
N LYS A 23 -9.58 -18.82 13.57
CA LYS A 23 -10.24 -19.90 12.81
C LYS A 23 -9.24 -20.90 12.23
N ARG A 24 -8.04 -20.44 11.84
CA ARG A 24 -6.94 -21.30 11.38
C ARG A 24 -6.14 -21.97 12.53
N GLY A 25 -6.53 -21.74 13.78
CA GLY A 25 -5.90 -22.35 14.95
C GLY A 25 -4.61 -21.66 15.41
N HIS A 26 -4.33 -20.46 14.92
CA HIS A 26 -3.18 -19.66 15.34
C HIS A 26 -3.51 -18.75 16.52
N GLU A 27 -2.48 -18.27 17.21
CA GLU A 27 -2.56 -17.22 18.23
C GLU A 27 -2.11 -15.88 17.69
N TYR A 28 -2.55 -14.81 18.33
CA TYR A 28 -2.06 -13.47 18.00
C TYR A 28 -1.90 -12.60 19.23
N THR A 29 -0.98 -11.65 19.12
CA THR A 29 -0.92 -10.45 19.96
C THR A 29 -1.28 -9.26 19.09
N PHE A 30 -2.33 -8.53 19.44
CA PHE A 30 -2.70 -7.28 18.79
C PHE A 30 -2.08 -6.10 19.53
N ALA A 31 -1.45 -5.18 18.77
CA ALA A 31 -0.88 -3.96 19.30
C ALA A 31 -1.08 -2.79 18.32
N LYS A 32 -1.23 -1.58 18.86
CA LYS A 32 -1.22 -0.35 18.08
C LYS A 32 0.22 0.19 17.97
N PRO A 33 0.56 1.00 16.94
CA PRO A 33 1.87 1.64 16.90
C PRO A 33 2.25 2.39 18.19
N GLY A 34 1.28 3.06 18.84
CA GLY A 34 1.50 3.78 20.08
C GLY A 34 1.78 2.92 21.32
N ASP A 35 1.65 1.59 21.22
CA ASP A 35 1.98 0.66 22.30
C ASP A 35 3.47 0.26 22.30
N PHE A 36 4.23 0.78 21.32
CA PHE A 36 5.66 0.49 21.17
C PHE A 36 6.52 1.67 21.55
N ASP A 37 7.66 1.35 22.16
CA ASP A 37 8.79 2.26 22.34
C ASP A 37 10.03 1.70 21.62
N LEU A 38 10.79 2.57 20.97
CA LEU A 38 12.01 2.22 20.25
C LEU A 38 13.21 2.84 20.93
N TYR A 39 14.18 2.01 21.29
CA TYR A 39 15.46 2.45 21.85
C TYR A 39 16.57 2.31 20.83
N LEU A 40 17.37 3.36 20.68
CA LEU A 40 18.54 3.38 19.82
C LEU A 40 19.81 3.45 20.66
N SER A 41 20.76 2.59 20.36
CA SER A 41 22.09 2.59 20.92
C SER A 41 23.10 2.06 19.91
N ASP A 42 24.38 2.29 20.17
CA ASP A 42 25.52 1.75 19.41
C ASP A 42 25.78 0.25 19.63
N LYS A 43 25.06 -0.36 20.58
CA LYS A 43 25.24 -1.77 20.94
C LYS A 43 24.81 -2.73 19.81
N PRO A 44 25.38 -3.94 19.78
CA PRO A 44 25.11 -4.95 18.76
C PRO A 44 23.62 -5.31 18.63
N LYS A 45 23.27 -5.94 17.50
CA LYS A 45 21.93 -6.47 17.23
C LYS A 45 21.45 -7.38 18.38
N GLY A 46 20.15 -7.34 18.67
CA GLY A 46 19.53 -8.22 19.67
C GLY A 46 19.41 -7.64 21.07
N PHE A 47 20.04 -6.51 21.35
CA PHE A 47 19.81 -5.81 22.62
C PHE A 47 18.47 -5.06 22.63
N ASP A 48 17.98 -4.79 23.84
CA ASP A 48 16.71 -4.13 24.17
C ASP A 48 16.45 -2.88 23.31
N LYS A 49 15.88 -3.08 22.13
CA LYS A 49 15.67 -2.01 21.15
C LYS A 49 14.20 -1.77 20.84
N VAL A 50 13.33 -2.70 21.24
CA VAL A 50 11.90 -2.59 21.04
C VAL A 50 11.19 -3.02 22.34
N PHE A 51 10.34 -2.16 22.80
CA PHE A 51 9.46 -2.43 23.94
C PHE A 51 8.01 -2.45 23.46
N LEU A 52 7.22 -3.32 24.04
CA LEU A 52 5.78 -3.44 23.82
C LEU A 52 5.10 -3.41 25.17
N TYR A 53 4.17 -2.48 25.37
CA TYR A 53 3.53 -2.23 26.65
C TYR A 53 4.52 -2.02 27.79
N GLY A 54 5.58 -1.25 27.55
CA GLY A 54 6.65 -0.98 28.52
C GLY A 54 7.57 -2.17 28.83
N ASN A 55 7.35 -3.33 28.21
CA ASN A 55 8.18 -4.52 28.41
C ASN A 55 9.04 -4.80 27.18
N ARG A 56 10.24 -5.34 27.41
CA ARG A 56 11.10 -5.79 26.33
C ARG A 56 10.37 -6.78 25.41
N LEU A 57 10.34 -6.50 24.10
CA LEU A 57 9.79 -7.42 23.13
C LEU A 57 10.72 -8.62 22.93
N VAL A 58 10.22 -9.81 23.18
CA VAL A 58 10.93 -11.08 22.98
C VAL A 58 10.55 -11.63 21.62
N ALA A 59 11.46 -11.50 20.65
CA ALA A 59 11.21 -11.87 19.25
C ALA A 59 10.85 -13.35 19.06
N SER A 60 11.42 -14.25 19.88
CA SER A 60 11.16 -15.71 19.81
C SER A 60 9.72 -16.10 20.21
N LYS A 61 8.96 -15.18 20.79
CA LYS A 61 7.53 -15.41 21.08
C LYS A 61 6.64 -15.33 19.83
N TYR A 62 7.17 -14.78 18.72
CA TYR A 62 6.37 -14.51 17.53
C TYR A 62 7.00 -15.15 16.29
N ASP A 63 6.19 -15.82 15.51
CA ASP A 63 6.59 -16.45 14.24
C ASP A 63 6.53 -15.48 13.07
N ALA A 64 5.60 -14.52 13.11
CA ALA A 64 5.37 -13.55 12.04
C ALA A 64 4.84 -12.22 12.56
N VAL A 65 5.03 -11.17 11.77
CA VAL A 65 4.44 -9.85 11.97
C VAL A 65 3.56 -9.49 10.78
N ILE A 66 2.29 -9.18 11.04
CA ILE A 66 1.35 -8.66 10.05
C ILE A 66 1.01 -7.22 10.39
N THR A 67 1.06 -6.32 9.41
CA THR A 67 0.74 -4.90 9.59
C THR A 67 -0.56 -4.49 8.90
N ARG A 68 -1.40 -3.73 9.63
CA ARG A 68 -2.63 -3.12 9.13
C ARG A 68 -2.69 -1.65 9.53
N VAL A 69 -1.72 -0.87 9.02
CA VAL A 69 -1.47 0.51 9.45
C VAL A 69 -1.99 1.50 8.42
N GLY A 70 -2.99 2.27 8.78
CA GLY A 70 -3.54 3.37 7.97
C GLY A 70 -3.00 4.75 8.35
N GLU A 71 -2.72 4.95 9.63
CA GLU A 71 -2.21 6.19 10.24
C GLU A 71 -0.88 5.92 10.95
N HIS A 72 -0.13 6.97 11.33
CA HIS A 72 1.17 6.85 12.00
C HIS A 72 2.19 5.99 11.22
N ARG A 73 2.12 6.01 9.89
CA ARG A 73 2.88 5.11 9.00
C ARG A 73 4.39 5.22 9.19
N ALA A 74 4.92 6.44 9.38
CA ALA A 74 6.35 6.65 9.60
C ALA A 74 6.84 5.95 10.90
N PHE A 75 6.08 6.07 11.99
CA PHE A 75 6.45 5.40 13.24
C PHE A 75 6.28 3.88 13.13
N ALA A 76 5.21 3.41 12.51
CA ALA A 76 5.02 1.98 12.24
C ALA A 76 6.14 1.40 11.35
N SER A 77 6.58 2.15 10.34
CA SER A 77 7.73 1.78 9.51
C SER A 77 9.00 1.63 10.36
N ALA A 78 9.25 2.57 11.29
CA ALA A 78 10.38 2.49 12.21
C ALA A 78 10.30 1.24 13.11
N ILE A 79 9.11 0.91 13.64
CA ILE A 79 8.88 -0.32 14.40
C ILE A 79 9.24 -1.54 13.54
N ILE A 80 8.67 -1.66 12.34
CA ILE A 80 8.90 -2.80 11.46
C ILE A 80 10.38 -2.91 11.08
N ARG A 81 11.04 -1.79 10.82
CA ARG A 81 12.48 -1.78 10.56
C ARG A 81 13.29 -2.36 11.73
N GLN A 82 12.96 -1.99 12.99
CA GLN A 82 13.60 -2.55 14.16
C GLN A 82 13.32 -4.06 14.32
N LEU A 83 12.07 -4.48 14.13
CA LEU A 83 11.68 -5.89 14.20
C LEU A 83 12.42 -6.72 13.15
N GLN A 84 12.55 -6.22 11.92
CA GLN A 84 13.20 -6.94 10.82
C GLN A 84 14.74 -6.95 10.96
N HIS A 85 15.36 -5.79 11.16
CA HIS A 85 16.81 -5.66 11.06
C HIS A 85 17.54 -5.95 12.36
N ASN A 86 16.97 -5.60 13.51
CA ASN A 86 17.60 -5.83 14.80
C ASN A 86 17.16 -7.12 15.48
N LEU A 87 15.85 -7.46 15.37
CA LEU A 87 15.34 -8.69 15.99
C LEU A 87 15.19 -9.84 14.98
N GLY A 88 15.37 -9.57 13.67
CA GLY A 88 15.31 -10.56 12.59
C GLY A 88 13.98 -11.26 12.45
N MET A 89 12.89 -10.61 12.85
CA MET A 89 11.56 -11.17 12.76
C MET A 89 11.08 -11.23 11.30
N PHE A 90 10.27 -12.23 10.98
CA PHE A 90 9.57 -12.28 9.71
C PHE A 90 8.41 -11.28 9.72
N CYS A 91 8.48 -10.26 8.88
CA CYS A 91 7.39 -9.30 8.67
C CYS A 91 6.87 -9.45 7.24
N VAL A 92 5.54 -9.51 7.09
CA VAL A 92 4.90 -9.64 5.77
C VAL A 92 5.29 -8.46 4.86
N GLN A 93 5.40 -7.26 5.43
CA GLN A 93 5.77 -6.05 4.69
C GLN A 93 7.00 -5.41 5.33
N SER A 94 7.84 -4.78 4.52
CA SER A 94 8.93 -3.95 5.02
C SER A 94 8.42 -2.57 5.45
N GLY A 95 9.11 -1.93 6.40
CA GLY A 95 8.81 -0.55 6.77
C GLY A 95 8.92 0.40 5.58
N ALA A 96 9.94 0.22 4.73
CA ALA A 96 10.14 1.02 3.52
C ALA A 96 8.99 0.88 2.52
N ALA A 97 8.44 -0.33 2.36
CA ALA A 97 7.28 -0.56 1.49
C ALA A 97 6.04 0.17 2.01
N ILE A 98 5.81 0.16 3.33
CA ILE A 98 4.69 0.89 3.95
C ILE A 98 4.80 2.39 3.69
N GLU A 99 5.97 2.99 3.85
CA GLU A 99 6.22 4.41 3.56
C GLU A 99 6.06 4.74 2.07
N THR A 100 6.59 3.90 1.21
CA THR A 100 6.47 4.09 -0.25
C THR A 100 5.03 4.08 -0.70
N CYS A 101 4.22 3.12 -0.25
CA CYS A 101 2.79 3.06 -0.54
C CYS A 101 1.99 4.23 0.07
N ALA A 102 2.52 4.87 1.12
CA ALA A 102 1.88 6.03 1.73
C ALA A 102 2.01 7.31 0.88
N ASP A 103 3.02 7.38 0.01
CA ASP A 103 3.30 8.50 -0.86
C ASP A 103 2.90 8.16 -2.30
N LYS A 104 1.79 8.77 -2.75
CA LYS A 104 1.20 8.52 -4.08
C LYS A 104 2.15 8.86 -5.22
N PHE A 105 2.94 9.93 -5.07
CA PHE A 105 3.85 10.35 -6.12
C PHE A 105 5.09 9.45 -6.17
N LYS A 106 5.68 9.15 -5.01
CA LYS A 106 6.82 8.25 -4.89
C LYS A 106 6.51 6.85 -5.44
N SER A 107 5.33 6.29 -5.10
CA SER A 107 4.92 5.00 -5.65
C SER A 107 4.76 5.06 -7.17
N ALA A 108 4.11 6.11 -7.71
CA ALA A 108 3.97 6.29 -9.15
C ALA A 108 5.33 6.47 -9.87
N GLN A 109 6.30 7.18 -9.26
CA GLN A 109 7.67 7.27 -9.80
C GLN A 109 8.30 5.89 -9.95
N ILE A 110 8.32 5.09 -8.87
CA ILE A 110 8.90 3.75 -8.87
C ILE A 110 8.25 2.85 -9.92
N ILE A 111 6.92 2.91 -10.05
CA ILE A 111 6.18 2.15 -11.05
C ILE A 111 6.56 2.60 -12.47
N SER A 112 6.66 3.91 -12.70
CA SER A 112 7.04 4.45 -14.01
C SER A 112 8.48 4.11 -14.40
N GLU A 113 9.40 4.03 -13.46
CA GLU A 113 10.80 3.60 -13.67
C GLU A 113 10.90 2.14 -14.14
N LYS A 114 9.88 1.32 -13.87
CA LYS A 114 9.74 -0.04 -14.39
C LYS A 114 9.02 -0.10 -15.74
N HIS A 115 8.82 1.03 -16.39
CA HIS A 115 8.10 1.17 -17.67
C HIS A 115 6.63 0.70 -17.63
N LEU A 116 6.06 0.57 -16.43
CA LEU A 116 4.63 0.32 -16.25
C LEU A 116 3.86 1.61 -16.46
N LYS A 117 2.69 1.51 -17.10
CA LYS A 117 1.89 2.69 -17.44
C LYS A 117 1.34 3.37 -16.20
N VAL A 118 1.68 4.65 -16.04
CA VAL A 118 1.07 5.57 -15.08
C VAL A 118 0.45 6.73 -15.85
N PRO A 119 -0.61 7.38 -15.36
CA PRO A 119 -1.08 8.64 -15.95
C PRO A 119 0.05 9.68 -15.94
N ARG A 120 0.10 10.56 -16.92
CA ARG A 120 1.03 11.72 -16.89
C ARG A 120 0.73 12.54 -15.62
N GLN A 121 1.76 12.86 -14.87
CA GLN A 121 1.62 13.55 -13.57
C GLN A 121 2.71 14.60 -13.39
N ILE A 122 2.33 15.69 -12.73
CA ILE A 122 3.25 16.73 -12.27
C ILE A 122 3.09 16.87 -10.76
N PHE A 123 4.19 16.76 -10.05
CA PHE A 123 4.25 17.07 -8.63
C PHE A 123 4.74 18.49 -8.44
N SER A 124 3.98 19.31 -7.73
CA SER A 124 4.31 20.71 -7.49
C SER A 124 4.05 21.13 -6.04
N MET A 125 4.89 22.02 -5.55
CA MET A 125 4.71 22.69 -4.26
C MET A 125 4.22 24.14 -4.41
N THR A 126 4.20 24.67 -5.62
CA THR A 126 3.95 26.09 -5.83
C THR A 126 2.78 26.41 -6.76
N GLY A 127 2.45 25.51 -7.69
CA GLY A 127 1.41 25.78 -8.68
C GLY A 127 1.70 26.94 -9.66
N LYS A 128 2.97 27.38 -9.77
CA LYS A 128 3.34 28.63 -10.47
C LYS A 128 3.14 28.67 -11.98
N TYR A 129 3.07 27.50 -12.64
CA TYR A 129 3.16 27.42 -14.09
C TYR A 129 1.96 26.68 -14.71
N PRO A 130 0.71 27.18 -14.52
CA PRO A 130 -0.49 26.46 -14.94
C PRO A 130 -0.53 26.15 -16.43
N ALA A 131 -0.09 27.08 -17.30
CA ALA A 131 -0.05 26.84 -18.74
C ALA A 131 0.89 25.67 -19.13
N MET A 132 2.06 25.59 -18.49
CA MET A 132 3.00 24.46 -18.69
C MET A 132 2.41 23.15 -18.18
N TYR A 133 1.67 23.18 -17.07
CA TYR A 133 1.02 21.97 -16.54
C TYR A 133 -0.04 21.44 -17.51
N VAL A 134 -0.88 22.31 -18.05
CA VAL A 134 -1.90 21.97 -19.06
C VAL A 134 -1.23 21.38 -20.29
N ASP A 135 -0.18 22.00 -20.83
CA ASP A 135 0.56 21.51 -21.97
C ASP A 135 1.13 20.11 -21.75
N LYS A 136 1.87 19.91 -20.66
CA LYS A 136 2.53 18.64 -20.35
C LYS A 136 1.57 17.49 -20.02
N LEU A 137 0.39 17.80 -19.48
CA LEU A 137 -0.63 16.80 -19.20
C LEU A 137 -1.56 16.47 -20.37
N GLY A 138 -1.39 17.20 -21.49
CA GLY A 138 -2.12 16.95 -22.75
C GLY A 138 -3.44 17.67 -22.85
N GLY A 139 -3.60 18.77 -22.12
CA GLY A 139 -4.77 19.62 -22.18
C GLY A 139 -5.69 19.50 -20.98
N LEU A 140 -6.85 20.09 -21.11
CA LEU A 140 -7.94 20.03 -20.14
C LEU A 140 -9.01 19.03 -20.65
N PRO A 141 -9.76 18.38 -19.74
CA PRO A 141 -9.68 18.52 -18.28
C PRO A 141 -8.44 17.82 -17.70
N MET A 142 -8.01 18.27 -16.51
CA MET A 142 -7.00 17.60 -15.70
C MET A 142 -7.44 17.47 -14.25
N ILE A 143 -6.79 16.60 -13.48
CA ILE A 143 -7.11 16.33 -12.09
C ILE A 143 -6.05 16.96 -11.18
N LEU A 144 -6.48 17.70 -10.16
CA LEU A 144 -5.65 18.11 -9.04
C LEU A 144 -5.96 17.21 -7.83
N LYS A 145 -4.90 16.71 -7.18
CA LYS A 145 -4.97 15.90 -5.96
C LYS A 145 -4.06 16.52 -4.90
N GLU A 146 -4.53 16.64 -3.67
CA GLU A 146 -3.66 16.93 -2.54
C GLU A 146 -2.94 15.65 -2.06
N LEU A 147 -1.66 15.78 -1.74
CA LEU A 147 -0.86 14.63 -1.27
C LEU A 147 -1.34 14.11 0.10
N SER A 148 -1.81 15.01 0.95
CA SER A 148 -2.30 14.72 2.31
C SER A 148 -3.75 14.23 2.36
N GLY A 149 -4.46 14.24 1.24
CA GLY A 149 -5.85 13.81 1.16
C GLY A 149 -6.01 12.29 1.26
N SER A 150 -6.95 11.82 2.08
CA SER A 150 -7.37 10.42 2.13
C SER A 150 -8.83 10.30 1.71
N LYS A 151 -9.22 9.14 1.14
CA LYS A 151 -10.62 8.82 0.80
C LYS A 151 -11.26 9.77 -0.23
N GLY A 152 -10.51 10.22 -1.26
CA GLY A 152 -11.04 11.09 -2.31
C GLY A 152 -11.32 12.55 -1.90
N LYS A 153 -11.00 12.94 -0.67
CA LYS A 153 -11.07 14.34 -0.25
C LYS A 153 -9.90 15.12 -0.84
N GLY A 154 -10.15 16.31 -1.41
CA GLY A 154 -9.12 17.15 -2.02
C GLY A 154 -8.82 16.82 -3.49
N LEU A 155 -9.76 16.17 -4.20
CA LEU A 155 -9.71 16.01 -5.65
C LEU A 155 -10.54 17.08 -6.33
N ILE A 156 -9.94 17.76 -7.30
CA ILE A 156 -10.58 18.80 -8.12
C ILE A 156 -10.36 18.47 -9.58
N ILE A 157 -11.43 18.53 -10.38
CA ILE A 157 -11.32 18.47 -11.84
C ILE A 157 -11.22 19.92 -12.33
N LEU A 158 -10.20 20.18 -13.13
CA LEU A 158 -9.93 21.46 -13.74
C LEU A 158 -10.31 21.38 -15.22
N GLU A 159 -11.38 22.09 -15.60
CA GLU A 159 -12.01 21.97 -16.92
C GLU A 159 -11.75 23.18 -17.82
N SER A 160 -11.31 24.29 -17.24
CA SER A 160 -11.04 25.52 -18.00
C SER A 160 -9.74 26.20 -17.56
N PRO A 161 -9.10 27.00 -18.44
CA PRO A 161 -7.91 27.77 -18.09
C PRO A 161 -8.16 28.73 -16.93
N LEU A 162 -9.34 29.37 -16.88
CA LEU A 162 -9.69 30.32 -15.82
C LEU A 162 -9.76 29.58 -14.46
N GLN A 163 -10.49 28.47 -14.38
CA GLN A 163 -10.59 27.64 -13.18
C GLN A 163 -9.21 27.14 -12.75
N THR A 164 -8.38 26.73 -13.70
CA THR A 164 -7.01 26.28 -13.44
C THR A 164 -6.19 27.39 -12.78
N ASN A 165 -6.17 28.59 -13.36
CA ASN A 165 -5.43 29.71 -12.82
C ASN A 165 -5.90 30.09 -11.42
N MET A 166 -7.19 30.25 -11.19
CA MET A 166 -7.76 30.60 -9.89
C MET A 166 -7.44 29.54 -8.83
N THR A 167 -7.53 28.26 -9.21
CA THR A 167 -7.19 27.15 -8.31
C THR A 167 -5.70 27.17 -7.97
N MET A 168 -4.83 27.32 -8.97
CA MET A 168 -3.38 27.38 -8.73
C MET A 168 -2.99 28.59 -7.87
N GLU A 169 -3.60 29.75 -8.07
CA GLU A 169 -3.40 30.94 -7.23
C GLU A 169 -3.75 30.64 -5.75
N SER A 170 -4.82 29.89 -5.49
CA SER A 170 -5.20 29.52 -4.13
C SER A 170 -4.20 28.59 -3.43
N TYR A 171 -3.43 27.82 -4.21
CA TYR A 171 -2.36 26.95 -3.70
C TYR A 171 -1.01 27.68 -3.63
N PHE A 172 -0.86 28.78 -4.35
CA PHE A 172 0.37 29.57 -4.37
C PHE A 172 0.68 30.14 -2.97
N GLY A 173 1.89 29.87 -2.49
CA GLY A 173 2.30 30.33 -1.15
C GLY A 173 1.72 29.52 0.02
N SER A 174 0.80 28.58 -0.21
CA SER A 174 0.20 27.74 0.84
C SER A 174 1.10 26.62 1.35
N ASN A 175 2.26 26.40 0.73
CA ASN A 175 3.18 25.28 0.99
C ASN A 175 2.52 23.88 0.88
N ARG A 176 1.39 23.79 0.19
CA ARG A 176 0.70 22.51 -0.05
C ARG A 176 1.34 21.77 -1.21
N LYS A 177 1.53 20.47 -1.00
CA LYS A 177 2.01 19.56 -2.04
C LYS A 177 0.84 19.05 -2.85
N ILE A 178 0.89 19.26 -4.17
CA ILE A 178 -0.16 18.87 -5.10
C ILE A 178 0.37 17.94 -6.18
N ILE A 179 -0.48 17.04 -6.63
CA ILE A 179 -0.30 16.24 -7.84
C ILE A 179 -1.32 16.74 -8.87
N LEU A 180 -0.83 17.16 -10.02
CA LEU A 180 -1.64 17.39 -11.20
C LEU A 180 -1.52 16.17 -12.09
N GLN A 181 -2.63 15.65 -12.59
CA GLN A 181 -2.68 14.42 -13.36
C GLN A 181 -3.56 14.62 -14.60
N GLU A 182 -3.15 14.01 -15.72
CA GLU A 182 -4.03 13.93 -16.89
C GLU A 182 -5.35 13.26 -16.53
N PHE A 183 -6.39 13.71 -17.18
CA PHE A 183 -7.72 13.13 -17.02
C PHE A 183 -7.85 11.88 -17.91
N LEU A 184 -8.07 10.74 -17.30
CA LEU A 184 -8.34 9.49 -18.00
C LEU A 184 -9.85 9.26 -18.06
N ASN A 185 -10.43 9.40 -19.25
CA ASN A 185 -11.84 9.09 -19.45
C ASN A 185 -12.04 7.57 -19.61
N ASN A 186 -12.58 6.93 -18.62
CA ASN A 186 -12.81 5.48 -18.60
C ASN A 186 -14.25 5.11 -18.20
N GLY A 187 -15.20 6.02 -18.38
CA GLY A 187 -16.61 5.81 -18.04
C GLY A 187 -16.90 5.63 -16.56
N GLY A 188 -16.05 6.19 -15.71
CA GLY A 188 -16.31 6.18 -14.27
C GLY A 188 -16.03 4.84 -13.57
N THR A 189 -15.13 4.00 -14.07
CA THR A 189 -14.82 2.69 -13.46
C THR A 189 -13.35 2.57 -13.08
N ASP A 190 -13.05 1.84 -12.03
CA ASP A 190 -11.69 1.38 -11.73
C ASP A 190 -11.72 -0.05 -11.17
N GLU A 191 -10.58 -0.70 -11.20
CA GLU A 191 -10.43 -2.06 -10.66
C GLU A 191 -9.47 -2.03 -9.48
N ARG A 192 -9.86 -2.72 -8.40
CA ARG A 192 -8.98 -2.99 -7.25
C ARG A 192 -8.63 -4.45 -7.18
N HIS A 193 -7.34 -4.73 -7.19
CA HIS A 193 -6.78 -6.07 -7.09
C HIS A 193 -5.99 -6.22 -5.81
N ILE A 194 -6.23 -7.29 -5.06
CA ILE A 194 -5.40 -7.66 -3.90
C ILE A 194 -4.34 -8.62 -4.37
N VAL A 195 -3.10 -8.24 -4.14
CA VAL A 195 -1.92 -9.07 -4.44
C VAL A 195 -1.33 -9.56 -3.11
N CYS A 196 -1.08 -10.85 -3.03
CA CYS A 196 -0.45 -11.49 -1.88
C CYS A 196 0.63 -12.48 -2.35
N GLY A 197 1.88 -12.28 -1.93
CA GLY A 197 2.98 -13.18 -2.24
C GLY A 197 3.19 -13.41 -3.75
N GLY A 198 3.03 -12.37 -4.57
CA GLY A 198 3.18 -12.45 -6.04
C GLY A 198 1.97 -13.07 -6.75
N LYS A 199 0.80 -13.13 -6.13
CA LYS A 199 -0.43 -13.66 -6.74
C LYS A 199 -1.58 -12.69 -6.55
N VAL A 200 -2.43 -12.52 -7.56
CA VAL A 200 -3.71 -11.81 -7.43
C VAL A 200 -4.70 -12.75 -6.76
N VAL A 201 -5.12 -12.40 -5.55
CA VAL A 201 -5.98 -13.26 -4.72
C VAL A 201 -7.43 -12.78 -4.64
N ASN A 202 -7.69 -11.50 -4.89
CA ASN A 202 -9.05 -10.96 -4.91
C ASN A 202 -9.13 -9.76 -5.85
N SER A 203 -10.27 -9.59 -6.53
CA SER A 203 -10.44 -8.49 -7.48
C SER A 203 -11.89 -8.01 -7.52
N MET A 204 -12.05 -6.68 -7.58
CA MET A 204 -13.35 -6.05 -7.80
C MET A 204 -13.26 -4.89 -8.77
N ARG A 205 -14.31 -4.67 -9.53
CA ARG A 205 -14.53 -3.42 -10.26
C ARG A 205 -15.42 -2.52 -9.44
N ARG A 206 -15.08 -1.24 -9.42
CA ARG A 206 -15.86 -0.20 -8.75
C ARG A 206 -16.50 0.68 -9.81
N HIS A 207 -17.73 1.06 -9.58
CA HIS A 207 -18.49 1.95 -10.45
C HIS A 207 -18.82 3.22 -9.69
N SER A 208 -18.66 4.35 -10.35
CA SER A 208 -19.09 5.64 -9.84
C SER A 208 -20.62 5.73 -9.87
N PRO A 209 -21.31 6.24 -8.85
CA PRO A 209 -22.70 6.57 -8.96
C PRO A 209 -22.89 7.75 -9.92
N ASN A 210 -23.86 7.63 -10.84
CA ASN A 210 -24.32 8.70 -11.74
C ASN A 210 -23.29 9.26 -12.73
N ASP A 211 -22.36 8.46 -13.22
CA ASP A 211 -21.27 8.90 -14.13
C ASP A 211 -20.46 10.10 -13.60
N ASP A 212 -20.57 10.41 -12.32
CA ASP A 212 -19.76 11.44 -11.69
C ASP A 212 -18.34 10.90 -11.48
N ILE A 213 -17.44 11.30 -12.36
CA ILE A 213 -16.03 10.92 -12.38
C ILE A 213 -15.35 11.15 -11.01
N ARG A 214 -15.84 12.11 -10.22
CA ARG A 214 -15.36 12.36 -8.85
C ARG A 214 -15.69 11.22 -7.89
N ALA A 215 -16.68 10.40 -8.18
CA ALA A 215 -17.11 9.32 -7.32
C ALA A 215 -16.29 8.03 -7.46
N ASN A 216 -15.48 7.87 -8.51
CA ASN A 216 -14.53 6.75 -8.62
C ASN A 216 -13.54 6.70 -7.46
N LEU A 217 -13.34 7.84 -6.81
CA LEU A 217 -12.43 8.01 -5.69
C LEU A 217 -13.16 8.04 -4.35
N SER A 218 -14.48 7.93 -4.37
CA SER A 218 -15.31 7.92 -3.17
C SER A 218 -15.71 6.50 -2.75
N LEU A 219 -15.87 6.29 -1.45
CA LEU A 219 -16.30 5.03 -0.84
C LEU A 219 -17.78 4.67 -1.12
N SER A 220 -18.51 5.48 -1.91
CA SER A 220 -19.95 5.36 -2.16
C SER A 220 -20.32 4.62 -3.46
N GLY A 221 -19.32 4.27 -4.28
CA GLY A 221 -19.55 3.49 -5.50
C GLY A 221 -20.04 2.07 -5.20
N THR A 222 -20.76 1.49 -6.16
CA THR A 222 -21.06 0.05 -6.18
C THR A 222 -19.83 -0.72 -6.63
N GLY A 223 -19.72 -1.96 -6.21
CA GLY A 223 -18.62 -2.84 -6.61
C GLY A 223 -19.15 -4.21 -7.01
N GLU A 224 -18.47 -4.84 -7.95
CA GLU A 224 -18.73 -6.20 -8.36
C GLU A 224 -17.45 -7.04 -8.35
N LYS A 225 -17.59 -8.33 -8.07
CA LYS A 225 -16.49 -9.29 -8.21
C LYS A 225 -16.12 -9.45 -9.67
N ILE A 226 -14.82 -9.41 -9.97
CA ILE A 226 -14.31 -9.68 -11.31
C ILE A 226 -13.21 -10.75 -11.26
N THR A 227 -12.98 -11.38 -12.42
CA THR A 227 -11.80 -12.21 -12.67
C THR A 227 -10.93 -11.46 -13.68
N PRO A 228 -9.78 -10.90 -13.28
CA PRO A 228 -8.91 -10.20 -14.20
C PRO A 228 -8.28 -11.16 -15.23
N ASP A 229 -8.05 -10.66 -16.44
CA ASP A 229 -7.25 -11.35 -17.45
C ASP A 229 -5.79 -11.51 -17.00
N ASP A 230 -5.04 -12.37 -17.67
CA ASP A 230 -3.67 -12.69 -17.26
C ASP A 230 -2.71 -11.49 -17.43
N GLU A 231 -2.97 -10.64 -18.41
CA GLU A 231 -2.19 -9.40 -18.59
C GLU A 231 -2.42 -8.41 -17.45
N THR A 232 -3.68 -8.25 -17.00
CA THR A 232 -4.01 -7.44 -15.82
C THR A 232 -3.39 -8.04 -14.56
N LYS A 233 -3.44 -9.37 -14.38
CA LYS A 233 -2.79 -10.04 -13.24
C LYS A 233 -1.30 -9.75 -13.22
N GLN A 234 -0.62 -9.93 -14.36
CA GLN A 234 0.82 -9.68 -14.44
C GLN A 234 1.15 -8.21 -14.15
N PHE A 235 0.40 -7.27 -14.77
CA PHE A 235 0.59 -5.85 -14.53
C PHE A 235 0.52 -5.45 -13.05
N VAL A 236 -0.46 -5.96 -12.28
CA VAL A 236 -0.59 -5.61 -10.86
C VAL A 236 0.44 -6.35 -9.99
N ILE A 237 0.89 -7.54 -10.39
CA ILE A 237 2.00 -8.24 -9.74
C ILE A 237 3.28 -7.44 -9.94
N ASP A 238 3.60 -7.01 -11.16
CA ASP A 238 4.77 -6.19 -11.48
C ASP A 238 4.77 -4.88 -10.69
N CYS A 239 3.61 -4.24 -10.52
CA CYS A 239 3.47 -3.07 -9.65
C CYS A 239 3.87 -3.36 -8.19
N CYS A 240 3.51 -4.51 -7.64
CA CYS A 240 3.90 -4.88 -6.28
C CYS A 240 5.39 -5.22 -6.19
N GLU A 241 5.94 -5.94 -7.17
CA GLU A 241 7.34 -6.34 -7.23
C GLU A 241 8.29 -5.15 -7.41
N ALA A 242 7.82 -4.07 -8.04
CA ALA A 242 8.55 -2.81 -8.14
C ALA A 242 8.87 -2.20 -6.77
N ILE A 243 8.11 -2.55 -5.72
CA ILE A 243 8.30 -2.02 -4.36
C ILE A 243 8.87 -3.12 -3.45
N PRO A 244 10.18 -3.14 -3.18
CA PRO A 244 10.82 -4.21 -2.40
C PRO A 244 10.21 -4.40 -1.00
N GLY A 245 9.85 -5.64 -0.68
CA GLY A 245 9.27 -6.01 0.60
C GLY A 245 7.77 -5.72 0.74
N LEU A 246 7.07 -5.48 -0.38
CA LEU A 246 5.63 -5.35 -0.42
C LEU A 246 5.01 -6.70 -0.83
N ASN A 247 4.64 -7.52 0.15
CA ASN A 247 4.11 -8.85 -0.11
C ASN A 247 2.58 -8.96 0.06
N PHE A 248 1.93 -7.89 0.48
CA PHE A 248 0.47 -7.80 0.58
C PHE A 248 0.02 -6.37 0.28
N ALA A 249 -0.73 -6.18 -0.78
CA ALA A 249 -1.17 -4.85 -1.21
C ALA A 249 -2.49 -4.88 -1.97
N GLY A 250 -3.15 -3.72 -2.01
CA GLY A 250 -4.22 -3.43 -2.97
C GLY A 250 -3.71 -2.50 -4.05
N VAL A 251 -3.83 -2.90 -5.31
CA VAL A 251 -3.46 -2.11 -6.48
C VAL A 251 -4.72 -1.63 -7.18
N ASP A 252 -4.80 -0.33 -7.42
CA ASP A 252 -5.90 0.29 -8.18
C ASP A 252 -5.45 0.53 -9.61
N VAL A 253 -6.24 0.08 -10.57
CA VAL A 253 -5.98 0.14 -12.01
C VAL A 253 -7.16 0.79 -12.72
N MET A 254 -6.87 1.70 -13.65
CA MET A 254 -7.85 2.16 -14.63
C MET A 254 -7.54 1.55 -16.00
N LYS A 255 -8.58 1.07 -16.66
CA LYS A 255 -8.53 0.59 -18.03
C LYS A 255 -9.16 1.63 -18.94
N VAL A 256 -8.43 2.07 -19.96
CA VAL A 256 -8.87 3.10 -20.91
C VAL A 256 -8.81 2.54 -22.32
N LYS A 257 -9.90 2.66 -23.05
CA LYS A 257 -9.94 2.25 -24.47
C LYS A 257 -9.33 3.32 -25.36
N HIS A 258 -8.44 2.89 -26.24
CA HIS A 258 -7.86 3.69 -27.30
C HIS A 258 -8.06 2.95 -28.65
N GLY A 259 -9.19 3.22 -29.33
CA GLY A 259 -9.61 2.42 -30.49
C GLY A 259 -9.95 0.99 -30.05
N ASP A 260 -9.28 0.02 -30.66
CA ASP A 260 -9.45 -1.41 -30.33
C ASP A 260 -8.56 -1.85 -29.16
N ASP A 261 -7.60 -1.04 -28.72
CA ASP A 261 -6.69 -1.36 -27.62
C ASP A 261 -7.25 -0.90 -26.28
N GLU A 262 -7.00 -1.68 -25.22
CA GLU A 262 -7.27 -1.33 -23.83
C GLU A 262 -5.95 -1.14 -23.09
N ILE A 263 -5.70 0.10 -22.66
CA ILE A 263 -4.48 0.45 -21.90
C ILE A 263 -4.79 0.45 -20.42
N LYS A 264 -3.95 -0.25 -19.64
CA LYS A 264 -4.00 -0.33 -18.19
C LYS A 264 -3.10 0.72 -17.58
N TYR A 265 -3.64 1.53 -16.66
CA TYR A 265 -2.90 2.56 -15.93
C TYR A 265 -2.91 2.24 -14.44
N PHE A 266 -1.72 2.24 -13.86
CA PHE A 266 -1.56 2.22 -12.39
C PHE A 266 -2.08 3.54 -11.80
N ILE A 267 -2.94 3.46 -10.79
CA ILE A 267 -3.50 4.64 -10.11
C ILE A 267 -2.97 4.80 -8.71
N GLU A 268 -3.01 3.74 -7.91
CA GLU A 268 -2.61 3.75 -6.50
C GLU A 268 -2.23 2.34 -6.03
N ILE A 269 -1.29 2.27 -5.08
CA ILE A 269 -0.95 1.04 -4.37
C ILE A 269 -1.04 1.26 -2.87
N ASN A 270 -1.73 0.36 -2.18
CA ASN A 270 -2.02 0.46 -0.76
C ASN A 270 -1.44 -0.75 -0.01
N SER A 271 -0.51 -0.53 0.90
CA SER A 271 0.02 -1.56 1.81
C SER A 271 -0.99 -2.02 2.88
N ASN A 272 -2.10 -1.31 3.00
CA ASN A 272 -3.20 -1.62 3.92
C ASN A 272 -4.55 -1.54 3.20
N PRO A 273 -4.85 -2.48 2.27
CA PRO A 273 -6.11 -2.46 1.53
C PRO A 273 -7.31 -2.63 2.47
N GLY A 274 -8.40 -1.89 2.18
CA GLY A 274 -9.63 -1.95 2.96
C GLY A 274 -10.34 -3.30 2.84
N GLU A 275 -11.16 -3.64 3.82
CA GLU A 275 -11.85 -4.94 3.92
C GLU A 275 -13.18 -5.01 3.13
N LYS A 276 -13.70 -3.87 2.63
CA LYS A 276 -14.97 -3.81 1.90
C LYS A 276 -15.00 -4.75 0.68
N ILE A 277 -13.85 -5.00 0.05
CA ILE A 277 -13.73 -5.95 -1.06
C ILE A 277 -14.14 -7.37 -0.63
N ILE A 278 -13.89 -7.79 0.61
CA ILE A 278 -14.30 -9.09 1.14
C ILE A 278 -15.83 -9.22 1.10
N ASP A 279 -16.53 -8.15 1.51
CA ASP A 279 -18.00 -8.14 1.55
C ASP A 279 -18.60 -8.16 0.15
N ILE A 280 -17.95 -7.51 -0.83
CA ILE A 280 -18.41 -7.44 -2.22
C ILE A 280 -18.15 -8.77 -2.95
N THR A 281 -16.98 -9.35 -2.78
CA THR A 281 -16.56 -10.53 -3.55
C THR A 281 -16.92 -11.85 -2.90
N GLY A 282 -17.21 -11.84 -1.59
CA GLY A 282 -17.39 -13.04 -0.78
C GLY A 282 -16.10 -13.82 -0.52
N HIS A 283 -14.93 -13.33 -0.99
CA HIS A 283 -13.63 -13.96 -0.80
C HIS A 283 -12.82 -13.26 0.29
N ASN A 284 -12.46 -14.01 1.35
CA ASN A 284 -11.65 -13.49 2.44
C ASN A 284 -10.14 -13.63 2.12
N HIS A 285 -9.56 -12.61 1.56
CA HIS A 285 -8.13 -12.57 1.18
C HIS A 285 -7.15 -12.69 2.37
N TYR A 286 -7.64 -12.70 3.61
CA TYR A 286 -6.80 -13.01 4.77
C TYR A 286 -6.47 -14.50 4.89
N GLU A 287 -7.28 -15.38 4.29
CA GLU A 287 -6.90 -16.79 4.15
C GLU A 287 -5.63 -16.92 3.31
N ASP A 288 -5.57 -16.22 2.15
CA ASP A 288 -4.39 -16.20 1.28
C ASP A 288 -3.17 -15.56 1.97
N LEU A 289 -3.41 -14.52 2.78
CA LEU A 289 -2.36 -13.89 3.57
C LEU A 289 -1.77 -14.87 4.60
N LEU A 290 -2.60 -15.66 5.27
CA LEU A 290 -2.14 -16.66 6.22
C LEU A 290 -1.44 -17.82 5.51
N ASP A 291 -1.90 -18.26 4.33
CA ASP A 291 -1.18 -19.21 3.49
C ASP A 291 0.23 -18.71 3.16
N TYR A 292 0.35 -17.43 2.77
CA TYR A 292 1.65 -16.81 2.53
C TYR A 292 2.53 -16.80 3.79
N VAL A 293 1.98 -16.45 4.94
CA VAL A 293 2.70 -16.46 6.23
C VAL A 293 3.19 -17.86 6.57
N GLU A 294 2.31 -18.87 6.52
CA GLU A 294 2.62 -20.26 6.85
C GLU A 294 3.71 -20.87 5.94
N GLN A 295 3.76 -20.45 4.67
CA GLN A 295 4.78 -20.90 3.71
C GLN A 295 6.14 -20.22 3.89
N ASN A 296 6.17 -19.00 4.44
CA ASN A 296 7.38 -18.17 4.39
C ASN A 296 8.03 -17.88 5.75
N TYR A 297 7.32 -18.04 6.88
CA TYR A 297 7.88 -17.73 8.19
C TYR A 297 9.12 -18.58 8.55
N LYS A 298 9.16 -19.86 8.14
CA LYS A 298 10.28 -20.78 8.40
C LYS A 298 11.51 -20.52 7.54
N ARG A 299 11.36 -19.92 6.34
CA ARG A 299 12.49 -19.68 5.43
C ARG A 299 13.50 -18.70 6.01
N LYS A 300 13.09 -17.74 6.83
CA LYS A 300 13.99 -16.84 7.52
C LYS A 300 14.68 -17.44 8.74
N ALA A 301 14.05 -18.38 9.44
CA ALA A 301 14.67 -19.10 10.54
C ALA A 301 15.81 -20.02 10.05
N ALA A 302 15.62 -20.70 8.91
CA ALA A 302 16.65 -21.53 8.29
C ALA A 302 17.85 -20.74 7.77
N GLY A 303 17.64 -19.52 7.22
CA GLY A 303 18.71 -18.64 6.79
C GLY A 303 19.56 -18.05 7.93
N LYS A 304 19.01 -17.94 9.14
CA LYS A 304 19.75 -17.50 10.33
C LYS A 304 20.72 -18.55 10.86
N ASN A 305 20.30 -19.83 10.89
CA ASN A 305 21.17 -20.90 11.37
C ASN A 305 22.43 -21.04 10.50
N ASN A 306 22.33 -20.75 9.19
CA ASN A 306 23.50 -20.75 8.31
C ASN A 306 24.41 -19.51 8.48
N ALA A 307 23.86 -18.36 8.86
CA ALA A 307 24.64 -17.14 9.08
C ALA A 307 25.34 -17.14 10.45
N GLU A 308 24.73 -17.71 11.48
CA GLU A 308 25.33 -17.89 12.80
C GLU A 308 26.41 -18.99 12.81
N ALA A 309 26.24 -20.04 11.98
CA ALA A 309 27.25 -21.08 11.79
C ALA A 309 28.51 -20.56 11.07
N MET A 310 28.41 -19.51 10.25
CA MET A 310 29.54 -18.87 9.58
C MET A 310 30.25 -17.80 10.43
N LEU A 311 29.72 -17.43 11.59
CA LEU A 311 30.24 -16.40 12.49
C LEU A 311 30.80 -16.95 13.80
N SER A 312 30.95 -18.27 13.93
CA SER A 312 31.70 -18.86 15.04
C SER A 312 33.20 -18.63 14.80
N PRO A 313 33.88 -17.81 15.61
CA PRO A 313 35.33 -17.71 15.49
C PRO A 313 35.90 -19.07 15.92
N GLY A 314 36.65 -19.70 15.03
CA GLY A 314 37.50 -20.81 15.39
C GLY A 314 38.43 -20.38 16.54
N VAL A 315 38.47 -21.18 17.58
CA VAL A 315 39.32 -21.11 18.75
C VAL A 315 40.81 -20.97 18.35
#